data_f0846c3b31b86912f747504fb5c07b23
#
_entry.id   f0846c3b31b86912f747504fb5c07b23
#
_cell.length_a   1.000
_cell.length_b   1.000
_cell.length_c   1.000
_cell.angle_alpha   90.00
_cell.angle_beta   90.00
_cell.angle_gamma   90.00
#
_symmetry.space_group_name_H-M   'P 1'
#
loop_
_entity.id
_entity.type
_entity.pdbx_description
1 polymer ?
#
loop_
_entity_poly.entity_id
_entity_poly.type
_entity_poly.pdbx_seq_one_letter_code
_entity_poly.pdbx_strand_id
1 'polypeptide(L)' 'MKTVPAIIEMASDGNYSIYMGADDMDYLVTGTGATSKEAIEDFKKGYEDIKSSYERDGKYFEEIEFEFIYK' A
#
# COMPACT_ATOMS: atom_id res chain seq x y z
N MET A 1 5.56 13.23 9.26
CA MET A 1 5.51 11.96 8.51
C MET A 1 4.96 12.25 7.11
N LYS A 2 5.59 11.69 6.10
CA LYS A 2 5.19 11.93 4.71
C LYS A 2 3.86 11.26 4.40
N THR A 3 2.97 11.94 3.70
CA THR A 3 1.69 11.37 3.24
C THR A 3 1.82 11.00 1.77
N VAL A 4 1.43 9.76 1.45
CA VAL A 4 1.54 9.22 0.09
C VAL A 4 0.14 8.79 -0.37
N PRO A 5 -0.28 9.15 -1.59
CA PRO A 5 -1.57 8.70 -2.09
C PRO A 5 -1.56 7.19 -2.37
N ALA A 6 -2.63 6.53 -1.95
CA ALA A 6 -2.86 5.11 -2.24
C ALA A 6 -4.10 5.05 -3.12
N ILE A 7 -3.91 4.74 -4.38
CA ILE A 7 -4.97 4.80 -5.40
C ILE A 7 -5.76 3.50 -5.42
N ILE A 8 -7.06 3.60 -5.23
CA ILE A 8 -7.97 2.45 -5.23
C ILE A 8 -8.67 2.42 -6.58
N GLU A 9 -8.56 1.30 -7.27
CA GLU A 9 -9.07 1.15 -8.61
C GLU A 9 -9.87 -0.16 -8.71
N MET A 10 -11.05 -0.10 -9.31
CA MET A 10 -11.86 -1.30 -9.55
C MET A 10 -11.54 -1.83 -10.94
N ALA A 11 -11.17 -3.10 -11.01
CA ALA A 11 -10.89 -3.75 -12.28
C ALA A 11 -12.20 -4.17 -12.97
N SER A 12 -12.11 -4.54 -14.25
CA SER A 12 -13.26 -4.92 -15.03
C SER A 12 -13.96 -6.17 -14.52
N ASP A 13 -13.26 -7.01 -13.75
CA ASP A 13 -13.82 -8.21 -13.13
C ASP A 13 -14.49 -7.94 -11.78
N GLY A 14 -14.54 -6.69 -11.35
CA GLY A 14 -15.17 -6.30 -10.09
C GLY A 14 -14.24 -6.34 -8.89
N ASN A 15 -13.01 -6.82 -9.03
CA ASN A 15 -12.04 -6.80 -7.94
C ASN A 15 -11.41 -5.43 -7.81
N TYR A 16 -10.88 -5.16 -6.63
CA TYR A 16 -10.22 -3.89 -6.33
C TYR A 16 -8.72 -4.09 -6.21
N SER A 17 -7.96 -3.11 -6.67
CA SER A 17 -6.52 -3.08 -6.44
C SER A 17 -6.11 -1.70 -5.94
N ILE A 18 -5.06 -1.68 -5.13
CA ILE A 18 -4.53 -0.45 -4.55
C ILE A 18 -3.04 -0.40 -4.81
N TYR A 19 -2.56 0.77 -5.18
CA TYR A 19 -1.13 0.97 -5.41
C TYR A 19 -0.71 2.35 -4.92
N MET A 20 0.57 2.48 -4.59
CA MET A 20 1.14 3.76 -4.16
C MET A 20 1.30 4.68 -5.36
N GLY A 21 0.91 5.93 -5.17
CA GLY A 21 1.05 6.97 -6.20
C GLY A 21 2.35 7.77 -6.07
N ALA A 22 3.39 7.21 -5.45
CA ALA A 22 4.67 7.88 -5.30
C ALA A 22 5.77 7.03 -5.93
N ASP A 23 6.69 7.69 -6.64
CA ASP A 23 7.78 7.02 -7.33
C ASP A 23 9.15 7.34 -6.72
N ASP A 24 9.18 8.08 -5.62
CA ASP A 24 10.42 8.46 -4.94
C ASP A 24 10.68 7.62 -3.69
N MET A 25 10.00 6.48 -3.57
CA MET A 25 10.13 5.59 -2.42
C MET A 25 11.01 4.39 -2.77
N ASP A 26 11.72 3.88 -1.74
CA ASP A 26 12.58 2.70 -1.90
C ASP A 26 11.79 1.39 -1.92
N TYR A 27 10.50 1.46 -1.62
CA TYR A 27 9.66 0.27 -1.60
C TYR A 27 8.30 0.59 -2.20
N LEU A 28 7.58 -0.44 -2.60
CA LEU A 28 6.26 -0.32 -3.19
C LEU A 28 5.29 -1.24 -2.46
N VAL A 29 4.14 -0.70 -2.08
CA VAL A 29 3.08 -1.46 -1.43
C VAL A 29 1.90 -1.56 -2.41
N THR A 30 1.34 -2.75 -2.52
CA THR A 30 0.13 -2.99 -3.31
C THR A 30 -0.84 -3.83 -2.49
N GLY A 31 -2.11 -3.81 -2.87
CA GLY A 31 -3.13 -4.61 -2.23
C GLY A 31 -4.22 -4.96 -3.21
N THR A 32 -4.90 -6.09 -2.99
CA THR A 32 -6.00 -6.53 -3.82
C THR A 32 -7.08 -7.16 -2.96
N GLY A 33 -8.31 -7.16 -3.45
CA GLY A 33 -9.42 -7.80 -2.76
C GLY A 33 -10.68 -7.76 -3.58
N ALA A 34 -11.67 -8.56 -3.18
CA ALA A 34 -12.97 -8.59 -3.82
C ALA A 34 -13.81 -7.36 -3.48
N THR A 35 -13.47 -6.68 -2.38
CA THR A 35 -14.09 -5.42 -1.98
C THR A 35 -12.99 -4.40 -1.70
N SER A 36 -13.36 -3.12 -1.67
CA SER A 36 -12.40 -2.08 -1.34
C SER A 36 -11.84 -2.25 0.08
N LYS A 37 -12.69 -2.69 1.01
CA LYS A 37 -12.26 -2.95 2.38
C LYS A 37 -11.20 -4.04 2.44
N GLU A 38 -11.41 -5.14 1.73
CA GLU A 38 -10.45 -6.23 1.67
C GLU A 38 -9.14 -5.79 1.02
N ALA A 39 -9.22 -4.99 -0.04
CA ALA A 39 -8.04 -4.46 -0.70
C ALA A 39 -7.24 -3.55 0.24
N ILE A 40 -7.91 -2.71 1.02
CA ILE A 40 -7.26 -1.84 1.99
C ILE A 40 -6.57 -2.67 3.08
N GLU A 41 -7.23 -3.71 3.58
CA GLU A 41 -6.64 -4.59 4.59
C GLU A 41 -5.40 -5.30 4.06
N ASP A 42 -5.47 -5.80 2.82
CA ASP A 42 -4.32 -6.44 2.16
C ASP A 42 -3.17 -5.44 1.96
N PHE A 43 -3.49 -4.22 1.55
CA PHE A 43 -2.51 -3.16 1.38
C PHE A 43 -1.79 -2.85 2.70
N LYS A 44 -2.54 -2.71 3.78
CA LYS A 44 -1.97 -2.43 5.10
C LYS A 44 -1.09 -3.58 5.57
N LYS A 45 -1.49 -4.81 5.31
CA LYS A 45 -0.69 -5.98 5.65
C LYS A 45 0.62 -5.99 4.87
N GLY A 46 0.57 -5.66 3.59
CA GLY A 46 1.77 -5.56 2.77
C GLY A 46 2.74 -4.52 3.30
N TYR A 47 2.22 -3.39 3.74
CA TYR A 47 3.05 -2.35 4.35
C TYR A 47 3.75 -2.86 5.61
N GLU A 48 3.00 -3.53 6.50
CA GLU A 48 3.58 -4.07 7.73
C GLU A 48 4.62 -5.15 7.44
N ASP A 49 4.38 -5.98 6.42
CA ASP A 49 5.33 -7.02 6.03
C ASP A 49 6.65 -6.41 5.54
N ILE A 50 6.58 -5.34 4.76
CA ILE A 50 7.77 -4.65 4.27
C ILE A 50 8.51 -4.00 5.43
N LYS A 51 7.79 -3.36 6.34
CA LYS A 51 8.37 -2.74 7.53
C LYS A 51 9.12 -3.77 8.37
N SER A 52 8.51 -4.93 8.61
CA SER A 52 9.12 -6.02 9.37
C SER A 52 10.39 -6.53 8.68
N SER A 53 10.36 -6.61 7.35
CA SER A 53 11.52 -7.05 6.59
C SER A 53 12.69 -6.08 6.75
N TYR A 54 12.43 -4.79 6.69
CA TYR A 54 13.47 -3.76 6.89
C TYR A 54 14.06 -3.84 8.30
N GLU A 55 13.20 -3.99 9.31
CA GLU A 55 13.65 -4.11 10.70
C GLU A 55 14.53 -5.33 10.89
N ARG A 56 14.14 -6.47 10.32
CA ARG A 56 14.90 -7.72 10.42
C ARG A 56 16.28 -7.57 9.79
N ASP A 57 16.38 -6.82 8.70
CA ASP A 57 17.64 -6.62 7.98
C ASP A 57 18.47 -5.47 8.55
N GLY A 58 17.97 -4.77 9.57
CA GLY A 58 18.65 -3.65 10.18
C GLY A 58 18.71 -2.41 9.29
N LYS A 59 17.80 -2.29 8.33
CA LYS A 59 17.75 -1.17 7.41
C LYS A 59 16.79 -0.10 7.92
N TYR A 60 17.09 1.16 7.59
CA TYR A 60 16.20 2.26 7.91
C TYR A 60 14.91 2.14 7.08
N PHE A 61 13.79 2.23 7.78
CA PHE A 61 12.46 2.20 7.14
C PHE A 61 11.80 3.56 7.31
N GLU A 62 11.53 4.23 6.21
CA GLU A 62 10.82 5.50 6.24
C GLU A 62 9.32 5.22 6.41
N GLU A 63 8.78 5.56 7.59
CA GLU A 63 7.35 5.39 7.83
C GLU A 63 6.58 6.50 7.15
N ILE A 64 5.44 6.14 6.55
CA ILE A 64 4.60 7.08 5.84
C ILE A 64 3.14 6.85 6.22
N GLU A 65 2.32 7.83 5.92
CA GLU A 65 0.87 7.72 6.04
C GLU A 65 0.29 7.64 4.64
N PHE A 66 -0.82 6.93 4.50
CA PHE A 66 -1.48 6.79 3.22
C PHE A 66 -2.79 7.57 3.18
N GLU A 67 -3.01 8.26 2.07
CA GLU A 67 -4.30 8.87 1.78
C GLU A 67 -4.96 8.00 0.71
N PHE A 68 -6.03 7.30 1.08
CA PHE A 68 -6.72 6.42 0.15
C PHE A 68 -7.64 7.23 -0.75
N ILE A 69 -7.44 7.10 -2.06
CA ILE A 69 -8.17 7.87 -3.06
C ILE A 69 -8.83 6.90 -4.03
N TYR A 70 -10.14 7.00 -4.17
CA TYR A 70 -10.86 6.20 -5.18
C TYR A 70 -10.71 6.85 -6.55
N LYS A 71 -10.31 6.04 -7.50
CA LYS A 71 -10.12 6.50 -8.86
C LYS A 71 -11.43 6.45 -9.67
#